data_9820ea7156171979d0890cef9e617f47
#
_entry.id   9820ea7156171979d0890cef9e617f47
#
_cell.length_a   1.000
_cell.length_b   1.000
_cell.length_c   1.000
_cell.angle_alpha   90.00
_cell.angle_beta   90.00
_cell.angle_gamma   90.00
#
_symmetry.space_group_name_H-M   'P 1'
#
loop_
_entity.id
_entity.type
_entity.pdbx_description
1 polymer ?
#
loop_
_entity_poly.entity_id
_entity_poly.type
_entity_poly.pdbx_seq_one_letter_code
_entity_poly.pdbx_strand_id
1 'polypeptide(L)'
;FLRGEEIRGVSAVCSAEELRKNRYSFKPLQYIRQEEEWEFDSNLVLKDVAQVVRGAQVARRSDVAEDGDAYFLNIRDIRGQRISLESADRVGIDSPVCKEKYRVRQDDILITSKGTALKLALAEDLGDNVYISGNLTMIRVDPEKYDPYILFEYLNSGQGRIALERIQSGTTIRILSSASLERLKIPAYDLERMKSVGARLKENQLAFYREEEERKRRFWEERKRLLKGLEGLG
;
A
#
# COMPACT_ATOMS: atom_id res chain seq x y z
N PHE A 1 -8.53 31.11 -13.05
CA PHE A 1 -9.76 30.29 -12.90
C PHE A 1 -10.89 30.80 -13.80
N LEU A 2 -11.12 32.09 -13.84
CA LEU A 2 -12.21 32.68 -14.66
C LEU A 2 -11.89 32.82 -16.17
N ARG A 3 -10.65 32.58 -16.58
CA ARG A 3 -10.21 32.69 -17.99
C ARG A 3 -10.19 31.33 -18.73
N GLY A 4 -10.53 30.22 -18.09
CA GLY A 4 -10.48 28.89 -18.69
C GLY A 4 -9.07 28.40 -19.00
N GLU A 5 -8.05 28.96 -18.36
CA GLU A 5 -6.66 28.55 -18.54
C GLU A 5 -6.36 27.32 -17.68
N GLU A 6 -5.73 26.33 -18.29
CA GLU A 6 -5.22 25.18 -17.59
C GLU A 6 -3.83 25.50 -17.00
N ILE A 7 -3.64 25.14 -15.73
CA ILE A 7 -2.35 25.17 -15.08
C ILE A 7 -1.89 23.74 -14.88
N ARG A 8 -0.84 23.34 -15.58
CA ARG A 8 -0.30 21.99 -15.56
C ARG A 8 -0.05 21.53 -14.10
N GLY A 9 -0.52 20.34 -13.75
CA GLY A 9 -0.42 19.78 -12.39
C GLY A 9 -1.32 20.43 -11.33
N VAL A 10 -2.07 21.49 -11.64
CA VAL A 10 -2.87 22.26 -10.70
C VAL A 10 -4.35 22.33 -11.08
N SER A 11 -4.64 22.59 -12.36
CA SER A 11 -6.02 22.70 -12.84
C SER A 11 -6.17 22.12 -14.24
N ALA A 12 -7.36 21.63 -14.55
CA ALA A 12 -7.75 21.20 -15.88
C ALA A 12 -9.13 21.72 -16.25
N VAL A 13 -9.35 21.99 -17.52
CA VAL A 13 -10.66 22.25 -18.10
C VAL A 13 -11.17 20.96 -18.72
N CYS A 14 -12.26 20.41 -18.20
CA CYS A 14 -12.83 19.17 -18.73
C CYS A 14 -14.11 19.43 -19.51
N SER A 15 -14.28 18.70 -20.60
CA SER A 15 -15.48 18.72 -21.41
C SER A 15 -16.61 17.94 -20.76
N ALA A 16 -17.86 18.22 -21.16
CA ALA A 16 -19.01 17.44 -20.72
C ALA A 16 -18.91 15.95 -21.11
N GLU A 17 -18.21 15.64 -22.20
CA GLU A 17 -17.97 14.26 -22.64
C GLU A 17 -16.98 13.54 -21.72
N GLU A 18 -15.90 14.19 -21.31
CA GLU A 18 -14.94 13.65 -20.34
C GLU A 18 -15.58 13.44 -18.97
N LEU A 19 -16.42 14.39 -18.52
CA LEU A 19 -17.22 14.21 -17.30
C LEU A 19 -18.12 12.99 -17.39
N ARG A 20 -18.78 12.80 -18.53
CA ARG A 20 -19.65 11.64 -18.76
C ARG A 20 -18.86 10.33 -18.76
N LYS A 21 -17.70 10.26 -19.43
CA LYS A 21 -16.79 9.11 -19.41
C LYS A 21 -16.36 8.75 -17.99
N ASN A 22 -16.11 9.76 -17.16
CA ASN A 22 -15.74 9.60 -15.75
C ASN A 22 -16.95 9.53 -14.81
N ARG A 23 -18.12 9.17 -15.32
CA ARG A 23 -19.38 9.00 -14.55
C ARG A 23 -19.75 10.24 -13.73
N TYR A 24 -19.54 11.42 -14.28
CA TYR A 24 -19.77 12.73 -13.64
C TYR A 24 -18.97 12.91 -12.33
N SER A 25 -17.83 12.28 -12.20
CA SER A 25 -16.92 12.49 -11.07
C SER A 25 -16.24 13.84 -11.19
N PHE A 26 -16.21 14.61 -10.11
CA PHE A 26 -15.50 15.90 -10.01
C PHE A 26 -14.15 15.77 -9.28
N LYS A 27 -13.55 14.57 -9.24
CA LYS A 27 -12.23 14.37 -8.61
C LYS A 27 -11.14 15.04 -9.46
N PRO A 28 -10.42 16.05 -8.96
CA PRO A 28 -9.44 16.82 -9.75
C PRO A 28 -8.38 15.94 -10.43
N LEU A 29 -7.84 14.93 -9.71
CA LEU A 29 -6.81 14.02 -10.21
C LEU A 29 -7.25 13.15 -11.41
N GLN A 30 -8.53 13.12 -11.74
CA GLN A 30 -9.01 12.43 -12.95
C GLN A 30 -8.87 13.28 -14.21
N TYR A 31 -8.63 14.58 -14.06
CA TYR A 31 -8.59 15.55 -15.16
C TYR A 31 -7.27 16.30 -15.22
N ILE A 32 -6.61 16.52 -14.07
CA ILE A 32 -5.32 17.20 -13.99
C ILE A 32 -4.22 16.26 -14.50
N ARG A 33 -3.53 16.64 -15.57
CA ARG A 33 -2.33 15.94 -16.05
C ARG A 33 -1.14 16.30 -15.17
N GLN A 34 -0.51 15.29 -14.58
CA GLN A 34 0.74 15.48 -13.86
C GLN A 34 1.93 15.50 -14.81
N GLU A 35 3.06 16.12 -14.40
CA GLU A 35 4.20 16.39 -15.29
C GLU A 35 4.92 15.13 -15.78
N GLU A 36 4.73 13.98 -15.15
CA GLU A 36 5.30 12.70 -15.56
C GLU A 36 4.16 11.71 -15.89
N GLU A 37 3.57 11.86 -17.06
CA GLU A 37 2.83 10.75 -17.63
C GLU A 37 3.85 9.74 -18.16
N TRP A 38 4.08 8.70 -17.41
CA TRP A 38 4.65 7.48 -17.95
C TRP A 38 3.62 6.88 -18.91
N GLU A 39 3.65 7.34 -20.15
CA GLU A 39 2.88 6.69 -21.19
C GLU A 39 3.48 5.31 -21.42
N PHE A 40 2.84 4.28 -20.89
CA PHE A 40 3.14 2.92 -21.28
C PHE A 40 1.97 2.38 -22.09
N ASP A 41 2.28 1.91 -23.28
CA ASP A 41 1.36 1.12 -24.08
C ASP A 41 1.49 -0.35 -23.67
N SER A 42 0.75 -0.74 -22.66
CA SER A 42 0.76 -2.12 -22.16
C SER A 42 -0.65 -2.65 -22.02
N ASN A 43 -0.85 -3.87 -22.51
CA ASN A 43 -2.06 -4.65 -22.27
C ASN A 43 -1.93 -5.59 -21.06
N LEU A 44 -0.78 -5.58 -20.38
CA LEU A 44 -0.55 -6.37 -19.19
C LEU A 44 -1.46 -5.89 -18.05
N VAL A 45 -2.17 -6.79 -17.43
CA VAL A 45 -3.02 -6.49 -16.28
C VAL A 45 -2.53 -7.23 -15.04
N LEU A 46 -2.84 -6.69 -13.86
CA LEU A 46 -2.30 -7.18 -12.59
C LEU A 46 -2.53 -8.69 -12.37
N LYS A 47 -3.69 -9.22 -12.75
CA LYS A 47 -4.02 -10.66 -12.62
C LYS A 47 -3.10 -11.58 -13.41
N ASP A 48 -2.41 -11.06 -14.44
CA ASP A 48 -1.53 -11.89 -15.29
C ASP A 48 -0.21 -12.21 -14.56
N VAL A 49 0.15 -11.38 -13.57
CA VAL A 49 1.44 -11.43 -12.86
C VAL A 49 1.32 -11.56 -11.34
N ALA A 50 0.10 -11.47 -10.79
CA ALA A 50 -0.09 -11.49 -9.33
C ALA A 50 -1.44 -12.11 -8.94
N GLN A 51 -1.48 -12.68 -7.74
CA GLN A 51 -2.71 -13.04 -7.05
C GLN A 51 -3.20 -11.86 -6.20
N VAL A 52 -4.50 -11.58 -6.25
CA VAL A 52 -5.15 -10.51 -5.48
C VAL A 52 -6.08 -11.14 -4.46
N VAL A 53 -5.74 -11.05 -3.18
CA VAL A 53 -6.47 -11.69 -2.10
C VAL A 53 -6.99 -10.64 -1.12
N ARG A 54 -8.31 -10.50 -1.00
CA ARG A 54 -8.92 -9.70 0.06
C ARG A 54 -8.84 -10.44 1.38
N GLY A 55 -8.47 -9.74 2.46
CA GLY A 55 -8.32 -10.31 3.78
C GLY A 55 -9.60 -10.84 4.42
N ALA A 56 -9.44 -11.46 5.58
CA ALA A 56 -10.51 -12.10 6.32
C ALA A 56 -11.46 -11.07 6.93
N GLN A 57 -12.77 -11.37 6.88
CA GLN A 57 -13.77 -10.64 7.67
C GLN A 57 -13.77 -11.22 9.11
N VAL A 58 -13.56 -10.36 10.10
CA VAL A 58 -13.77 -10.74 11.51
C VAL A 58 -15.26 -10.82 11.74
N ALA A 59 -15.75 -12.02 12.07
CA ALA A 59 -17.16 -12.23 12.30
C ALA A 59 -17.62 -11.64 13.66
N ARG A 60 -16.71 -11.57 14.67
CA ARG A 60 -17.01 -11.07 16.02
C ARG A 60 -15.79 -10.39 16.63
N ARG A 61 -16.03 -9.38 17.47
CA ARG A 61 -15.00 -8.71 18.27
C ARG A 61 -14.31 -9.65 19.28
N SER A 62 -14.97 -10.77 19.62
CA SER A 62 -14.45 -11.84 20.47
C SER A 62 -13.33 -12.67 19.82
N ASP A 63 -13.12 -12.53 18.51
CA ASP A 63 -12.02 -13.23 17.82
C ASP A 63 -10.66 -12.56 18.05
N VAL A 64 -10.67 -11.35 18.63
CA VAL A 64 -9.47 -10.62 19.04
C VAL A 64 -9.14 -11.02 20.48
N ALA A 65 -7.98 -11.60 20.71
CA ALA A 65 -7.48 -12.02 22.01
C ALA A 65 -6.20 -11.23 22.34
N GLU A 66 -6.09 -10.67 23.56
CA GLU A 66 -4.90 -9.90 23.96
C GLU A 66 -3.61 -10.74 23.89
N ASP A 67 -3.71 -12.05 24.20
CA ASP A 67 -2.60 -13.02 24.23
C ASP A 67 -2.61 -13.98 23.03
N GLY A 68 -3.16 -13.57 21.89
CA GLY A 68 -3.21 -14.42 20.71
C GLY A 68 -1.82 -14.69 20.10
N ASP A 69 -1.65 -15.84 19.44
CA ASP A 69 -0.37 -16.29 18.84
C ASP A 69 -0.14 -15.72 17.44
N ALA A 70 -1.15 -15.06 16.87
CA ALA A 70 -1.10 -14.51 15.52
C ALA A 70 -1.42 -13.01 15.50
N TYR A 71 -0.83 -12.27 14.56
CA TYR A 71 -1.12 -10.87 14.29
C TYR A 71 -2.20 -10.75 13.21
N PHE A 72 -3.14 -9.82 13.43
CA PHE A 72 -4.22 -9.54 12.49
C PHE A 72 -4.19 -8.07 12.07
N LEU A 73 -3.64 -7.82 10.87
CA LEU A 73 -3.36 -6.49 10.35
C LEU A 73 -4.63 -5.76 9.90
N ASN A 74 -4.69 -4.50 10.26
CA ASN A 74 -5.69 -3.52 9.83
C ASN A 74 -5.02 -2.31 9.15
N ILE A 75 -5.82 -1.38 8.63
CA ILE A 75 -5.33 -0.17 7.94
C ILE A 75 -4.43 0.69 8.84
N ARG A 76 -4.68 0.69 10.17
CA ARG A 76 -3.89 1.46 11.15
C ARG A 76 -2.45 0.97 11.25
N ASP A 77 -2.22 -0.30 10.93
CA ASP A 77 -0.90 -0.95 11.02
C ASP A 77 -0.02 -0.66 9.81
N ILE A 78 -0.59 -0.01 8.77
CA ILE A 78 0.17 0.56 7.66
C ILE A 78 0.53 2.01 8.02
N ARG A 79 1.80 2.24 8.30
CA ARG A 79 2.38 3.55 8.66
C ARG A 79 3.41 3.97 7.61
N GLY A 80 3.08 4.99 6.82
CA GLY A 80 3.85 5.30 5.62
C GLY A 80 3.75 4.17 4.62
N GLN A 81 4.87 3.60 4.24
CA GLN A 81 4.98 2.45 3.32
C GLN A 81 5.38 1.14 4.04
N ARG A 82 5.36 1.13 5.38
CA ARG A 82 5.75 0.01 6.24
C ARG A 82 4.56 -0.59 6.99
N ILE A 83 4.72 -1.84 7.39
CA ILE A 83 3.80 -2.56 8.27
C ILE A 83 4.39 -2.54 9.68
N SER A 84 3.59 -2.11 10.67
CA SER A 84 3.97 -2.12 12.09
C SER A 84 3.13 -3.14 12.82
N LEU A 85 3.77 -4.07 13.52
CA LEU A 85 3.11 -5.05 14.38
C LEU A 85 2.82 -4.53 15.79
N GLU A 86 3.36 -3.34 16.17
CA GLU A 86 3.27 -2.80 17.53
C GLU A 86 1.83 -2.61 18.03
N SER A 87 0.92 -2.23 17.13
CA SER A 87 -0.49 -1.95 17.44
C SER A 87 -1.46 -2.90 16.74
N ALA A 88 -0.93 -3.96 16.12
CA ALA A 88 -1.72 -4.95 15.43
C ALA A 88 -2.57 -5.77 16.43
N ASP A 89 -3.80 -6.06 16.03
CA ASP A 89 -4.64 -6.94 16.83
C ASP A 89 -4.02 -8.33 16.93
N ARG A 90 -4.22 -8.99 18.06
CA ARG A 90 -3.80 -10.39 18.26
C ARG A 90 -5.03 -11.30 18.14
N VAL A 91 -4.82 -12.46 17.57
CA VAL A 91 -5.87 -13.50 17.43
C VAL A 91 -5.26 -14.87 17.74
N GLY A 92 -6.08 -15.81 18.19
CA GLY A 92 -5.63 -17.20 18.34
C GLY A 92 -5.31 -17.79 16.94
N ILE A 93 -4.29 -18.62 16.85
CA ILE A 93 -3.89 -19.25 15.58
C ILE A 93 -4.99 -20.14 14.99
N ASP A 94 -5.83 -20.72 15.84
CA ASP A 94 -6.98 -21.56 15.44
C ASP A 94 -8.19 -20.73 14.96
N SER A 95 -8.10 -19.41 14.98
CA SER A 95 -9.16 -18.52 14.51
C SER A 95 -9.46 -18.75 13.03
N PRO A 96 -10.74 -18.70 12.61
CA PRO A 96 -11.14 -18.80 11.21
C PRO A 96 -10.50 -17.76 10.29
N VAL A 97 -9.93 -16.69 10.85
CA VAL A 97 -9.21 -15.65 10.08
C VAL A 97 -7.75 -16.05 9.77
N CYS A 98 -7.18 -17.01 10.51
CA CYS A 98 -5.82 -17.50 10.33
C CYS A 98 -5.72 -18.59 9.26
N LYS A 99 -6.28 -18.32 8.07
CA LYS A 99 -6.15 -19.24 6.92
C LYS A 99 -4.95 -18.88 6.07
N GLU A 100 -4.27 -19.90 5.54
CA GLU A 100 -3.06 -19.73 4.71
C GLU A 100 -3.22 -18.69 3.59
N LYS A 101 -4.39 -18.61 2.96
CA LYS A 101 -4.65 -17.62 1.90
C LYS A 101 -4.62 -16.16 2.37
N TYR A 102 -4.76 -15.88 3.67
CA TYR A 102 -4.72 -14.54 4.25
C TYR A 102 -3.38 -14.23 4.93
N ARG A 103 -2.48 -15.24 4.98
CA ARG A 103 -1.16 -15.09 5.58
C ARG A 103 -0.28 -14.20 4.71
N VAL A 104 0.32 -13.19 5.33
CA VAL A 104 1.29 -12.29 4.69
C VAL A 104 2.62 -13.02 4.56
N ARG A 105 3.24 -12.87 3.41
CA ARG A 105 4.59 -13.34 3.13
C ARG A 105 5.47 -12.15 2.79
N GLN A 106 6.76 -12.35 2.88
CA GLN A 106 7.72 -11.36 2.40
C GLN A 106 7.43 -10.99 0.93
N ASP A 107 7.63 -9.71 0.62
CA ASP A 107 7.42 -9.10 -0.69
C ASP A 107 5.94 -9.05 -1.16
N ASP A 108 4.96 -9.41 -0.30
CA ASP A 108 3.55 -9.12 -0.55
C ASP A 108 3.29 -7.59 -0.46
N ILE A 109 2.47 -7.07 -1.37
CA ILE A 109 2.02 -5.67 -1.32
C ILE A 109 0.65 -5.63 -0.66
N LEU A 110 0.54 -4.89 0.45
CA LEU A 110 -0.73 -4.64 1.13
C LEU A 110 -1.32 -3.30 0.69
N ILE A 111 -2.61 -3.30 0.36
CA ILE A 111 -3.33 -2.10 -0.06
C ILE A 111 -4.67 -1.99 0.66
N THR A 112 -5.07 -0.77 1.02
CA THR A 112 -6.40 -0.52 1.59
C THR A 112 -7.50 -0.91 0.62
N SER A 113 -8.35 -1.87 1.02
CA SER A 113 -9.52 -2.27 0.22
C SER A 113 -10.78 -1.46 0.54
N LYS A 114 -10.88 -0.92 1.77
CA LYS A 114 -12.02 -0.09 2.20
C LYS A 114 -11.55 0.91 3.24
N GLY A 115 -11.68 2.20 2.97
CA GLY A 115 -11.26 3.25 3.92
C GLY A 115 -11.38 4.66 3.33
N THR A 116 -11.00 5.65 4.14
CA THR A 116 -10.97 7.06 3.75
C THR A 116 -9.67 7.45 3.03
N ALA A 117 -8.61 6.68 3.23
CA ALA A 117 -7.30 6.89 2.64
C ALA A 117 -6.77 5.63 1.97
N LEU A 118 -6.12 5.80 0.83
CA LEU A 118 -5.42 4.74 0.11
C LEU A 118 -4.00 4.62 0.67
N LYS A 119 -3.75 3.54 1.41
CA LYS A 119 -2.43 3.21 1.93
C LYS A 119 -1.90 1.97 1.22
N LEU A 120 -0.60 1.96 0.96
CA LEU A 120 0.15 0.82 0.45
C LEU A 120 1.35 0.56 1.36
N ALA A 121 1.71 -0.71 1.51
CA ALA A 121 2.94 -1.13 2.16
C ALA A 121 3.46 -2.39 1.46
N LEU A 122 4.78 -2.52 1.41
CA LEU A 122 5.45 -3.75 1.01
C LEU A 122 5.84 -4.52 2.27
N ALA A 123 5.50 -5.81 2.32
CA ALA A 123 5.80 -6.65 3.47
C ALA A 123 7.29 -7.01 3.51
N GLU A 124 7.96 -6.60 4.59
CA GLU A 124 9.27 -7.14 4.98
C GLU A 124 9.07 -8.56 5.56
N ASP A 125 10.11 -9.18 6.06
CA ASP A 125 9.98 -10.40 6.86
C ASP A 125 9.31 -10.05 8.20
N LEU A 126 8.03 -10.39 8.31
CA LEU A 126 7.21 -10.13 9.49
C LEU A 126 7.07 -11.36 10.41
N GLY A 127 7.71 -12.47 10.05
CA GLY A 127 7.50 -13.78 10.70
C GLY A 127 6.28 -14.52 10.17
N ASP A 128 5.95 -15.67 10.78
CA ASP A 128 5.02 -16.63 10.19
C ASP A 128 3.53 -16.34 10.43
N ASN A 129 3.16 -15.79 11.56
CA ASN A 129 1.75 -15.74 11.98
C ASN A 129 1.15 -14.34 11.80
N VAL A 130 1.23 -13.80 10.58
CA VAL A 130 0.69 -12.48 10.24
C VAL A 130 -0.38 -12.61 9.17
N TYR A 131 -1.59 -12.13 9.46
CA TYR A 131 -2.78 -12.25 8.61
C TYR A 131 -3.43 -10.90 8.37
N ILE A 132 -4.16 -10.74 7.25
CA ILE A 132 -4.80 -9.47 6.89
C ILE A 132 -6.31 -9.47 7.11
N SER A 133 -6.82 -8.35 7.62
CA SER A 133 -8.26 -8.09 7.76
C SER A 133 -8.92 -7.73 6.42
N GLY A 134 -10.23 -7.90 6.33
CA GLY A 134 -11.02 -7.56 5.14
C GLY A 134 -11.01 -6.08 4.73
N ASN A 135 -10.36 -5.21 5.50
CA ASN A 135 -10.10 -3.82 5.12
C ASN A 135 -8.82 -3.66 4.30
N LEU A 136 -8.03 -4.72 4.20
CA LEU A 136 -6.82 -4.82 3.38
C LEU A 136 -7.01 -5.83 2.26
N THR A 137 -6.31 -5.61 1.18
CA THR A 137 -6.11 -6.57 0.08
C THR A 137 -4.62 -6.78 -0.08
N MET A 138 -4.22 -8.01 -0.28
CA MET A 138 -2.86 -8.44 -0.54
C MET A 138 -2.69 -8.70 -2.03
N ILE A 139 -1.62 -8.20 -2.59
CA ILE A 139 -1.18 -8.47 -3.96
C ILE A 139 0.10 -9.28 -3.84
N ARG A 140 0.06 -10.55 -4.20
CA ARG A 140 1.19 -11.47 -4.21
C ARG A 140 1.69 -11.62 -5.63
N VAL A 141 2.82 -11.01 -5.92
CA VAL A 141 3.44 -11.03 -7.24
C VAL A 141 4.08 -12.40 -7.49
N ASP A 142 3.93 -12.91 -8.69
CA ASP A 142 4.65 -14.08 -9.18
C ASP A 142 6.05 -13.62 -9.64
N PRO A 143 7.14 -13.99 -8.93
CA PRO A 143 8.48 -13.50 -9.23
C PRO A 143 9.04 -14.00 -10.56
N GLU A 144 8.41 -15.03 -11.16
CA GLU A 144 8.77 -15.50 -12.50
C GLU A 144 8.11 -14.69 -13.63
N LYS A 145 7.23 -13.75 -13.27
CA LYS A 145 6.49 -12.91 -14.25
C LYS A 145 6.74 -11.43 -14.05
N TYR A 146 6.93 -10.99 -12.81
CA TYR A 146 7.08 -9.58 -12.48
C TYR A 146 7.84 -9.39 -11.17
N ASP A 147 8.43 -8.21 -10.96
CA ASP A 147 9.13 -7.90 -9.73
C ASP A 147 8.23 -7.13 -8.76
N PRO A 148 8.12 -7.54 -7.46
CA PRO A 148 7.24 -6.89 -6.48
C PRO A 148 7.66 -5.46 -6.14
N TYR A 149 8.95 -5.13 -6.16
CA TYR A 149 9.44 -3.78 -5.88
C TYR A 149 9.11 -2.83 -7.02
N ILE A 150 9.25 -3.28 -8.28
CA ILE A 150 8.85 -2.50 -9.46
C ILE A 150 7.34 -2.24 -9.45
N LEU A 151 6.53 -3.24 -9.12
CA LEU A 151 5.08 -3.05 -8.99
C LEU A 151 4.74 -2.06 -7.87
N PHE A 152 5.40 -2.19 -6.72
CA PHE A 152 5.19 -1.32 -5.57
C PHE A 152 5.52 0.14 -5.89
N GLU A 153 6.65 0.40 -6.55
CA GLU A 153 7.05 1.74 -7.00
C GLU A 153 6.05 2.31 -8.00
N TYR A 154 5.61 1.51 -8.99
CA TYR A 154 4.56 1.94 -9.91
C TYR A 154 3.27 2.34 -9.17
N LEU A 155 2.77 1.49 -8.26
CA LEU A 155 1.54 1.76 -7.52
C LEU A 155 1.65 2.98 -6.60
N ASN A 156 2.85 3.34 -6.14
CA ASN A 156 3.13 4.54 -5.36
C ASN A 156 3.42 5.79 -6.21
N SER A 157 3.74 5.64 -7.48
CA SER A 157 3.94 6.76 -8.40
C SER A 157 2.67 7.58 -8.58
N GLY A 158 2.80 8.81 -9.07
CA GLY A 158 1.65 9.67 -9.38
C GLY A 158 0.65 8.99 -10.31
N GLN A 159 1.13 8.30 -11.35
CA GLN A 159 0.30 7.54 -12.29
C GLN A 159 -0.42 6.35 -11.65
N GLY A 160 0.33 5.53 -10.91
CA GLY A 160 -0.25 4.37 -10.23
C GLY A 160 -1.32 4.80 -9.23
N ARG A 161 -1.11 5.91 -8.51
CA ARG A 161 -2.10 6.50 -7.60
C ARG A 161 -3.35 6.95 -8.34
N ILE A 162 -3.22 7.63 -9.47
CA ILE A 162 -4.35 8.03 -10.32
C ILE A 162 -5.08 6.79 -10.85
N ALA A 163 -4.35 5.79 -11.34
CA ALA A 163 -4.95 4.56 -11.84
C ALA A 163 -5.74 3.81 -10.75
N LEU A 164 -5.19 3.74 -9.52
CA LEU A 164 -5.88 3.17 -8.36
C LEU A 164 -7.13 3.98 -7.97
N GLU A 165 -7.06 5.32 -7.99
CA GLU A 165 -8.21 6.18 -7.70
C GLU A 165 -9.34 6.05 -8.73
N ARG A 166 -9.01 5.88 -10.00
CA ARG A 166 -10.00 5.67 -11.07
C ARG A 166 -10.82 4.41 -10.90
N ILE A 167 -10.24 3.35 -10.37
CA ILE A 167 -10.92 2.07 -10.14
C ILE A 167 -11.60 1.95 -8.78
N GLN A 168 -11.44 2.95 -7.89
CA GLN A 168 -12.16 3.03 -6.63
C GLN A 168 -13.60 3.47 -6.82
N SER A 169 -14.53 2.88 -6.06
CA SER A 169 -15.91 3.29 -5.92
C SER A 169 -16.17 3.94 -4.55
N GLY A 170 -17.32 4.62 -4.42
CA GLY A 170 -17.71 5.30 -3.17
C GLY A 170 -17.16 6.72 -3.04
N THR A 171 -17.90 7.58 -2.36
CA THR A 171 -17.57 9.01 -2.18
C THR A 171 -16.88 9.28 -0.84
N THR A 172 -17.49 8.87 0.25
CA THR A 172 -16.98 9.08 1.62
C THR A 172 -16.06 7.94 2.05
N ILE A 173 -16.52 6.70 1.85
CA ILE A 173 -15.71 5.50 2.08
C ILE A 173 -15.37 4.94 0.71
N ARG A 174 -14.10 4.98 0.36
CA ARG A 174 -13.60 4.44 -0.91
C ARG A 174 -13.47 2.93 -0.80
N ILE A 175 -13.90 2.23 -1.84
CA ILE A 175 -13.82 0.77 -1.93
C ILE A 175 -13.02 0.41 -3.17
N LEU A 176 -11.98 -0.38 -2.96
CA LEU A 176 -11.14 -0.96 -3.99
C LEU A 176 -11.41 -2.48 -4.03
N SER A 177 -12.14 -2.92 -5.05
CA SER A 177 -12.48 -4.34 -5.18
C SER A 177 -11.31 -5.15 -5.75
N SER A 178 -11.18 -6.43 -5.36
CA SER A 178 -10.18 -7.34 -5.95
C SER A 178 -10.34 -7.43 -7.47
N ALA A 179 -11.57 -7.54 -7.95
CA ALA A 179 -11.86 -7.62 -9.39
C ALA A 179 -11.45 -6.35 -10.16
N SER A 180 -11.49 -5.17 -9.52
CA SER A 180 -11.00 -3.93 -10.14
C SER A 180 -9.48 -3.89 -10.15
N LEU A 181 -8.82 -4.33 -9.06
CA LEU A 181 -7.36 -4.46 -8.99
C LEU A 181 -6.83 -5.45 -10.02
N GLU A 182 -7.44 -6.62 -10.15
CA GLU A 182 -7.04 -7.65 -11.12
C GLU A 182 -6.99 -7.14 -12.56
N ARG A 183 -7.87 -6.18 -12.90
CA ARG A 183 -7.95 -5.56 -14.23
C ARG A 183 -7.12 -4.29 -14.37
N LEU A 184 -6.39 -3.90 -13.32
CA LEU A 184 -5.52 -2.74 -13.37
C LEU A 184 -4.41 -2.97 -14.39
N LYS A 185 -4.30 -2.09 -15.37
CA LYS A 185 -3.18 -2.10 -16.31
C LYS A 185 -1.90 -1.66 -15.61
N ILE A 186 -0.83 -2.37 -15.87
CA ILE A 186 0.50 -2.13 -15.31
C ILE A 186 1.55 -2.03 -16.41
N PRO A 187 2.67 -1.31 -16.20
CA PRO A 187 3.75 -1.26 -17.17
C PRO A 187 4.31 -2.64 -17.47
N ALA A 188 4.67 -2.90 -18.72
CA ALA A 188 5.40 -4.10 -19.12
C ALA A 188 6.86 -3.75 -19.33
N TYR A 189 7.75 -4.52 -18.71
CA TYR A 189 9.20 -4.39 -18.84
C TYR A 189 9.83 -5.77 -19.04
N ASP A 190 11.07 -5.77 -19.50
CA ASP A 190 11.89 -6.98 -19.53
C ASP A 190 12.11 -7.54 -18.12
N LEU A 191 11.89 -8.84 -17.93
CA LEU A 191 11.90 -9.48 -16.60
C LEU A 191 13.28 -9.41 -15.94
N GLU A 192 14.35 -9.66 -16.68
CA GLU A 192 15.71 -9.65 -16.12
C GLU A 192 16.10 -8.22 -15.69
N ARG A 193 15.69 -7.23 -16.48
CA ARG A 193 15.88 -5.82 -16.11
C ARG A 193 15.07 -5.47 -14.87
N MET A 194 13.81 -5.93 -14.76
CA MET A 194 13.00 -5.72 -13.55
C MET A 194 13.65 -6.35 -12.33
N LYS A 195 14.09 -7.61 -12.39
CA LYS A 195 14.78 -8.30 -11.30
C LYS A 195 16.04 -7.55 -10.85
N SER A 196 16.84 -7.06 -11.80
CA SER A 196 18.05 -6.29 -11.49
C SER A 196 17.74 -4.95 -10.79
N VAL A 197 16.76 -4.21 -11.28
CA VAL A 197 16.36 -2.92 -10.68
C VAL A 197 15.64 -3.16 -9.36
N GLY A 198 14.74 -4.14 -9.27
CA GLY A 198 14.00 -4.51 -8.07
C GLY A 198 14.92 -4.91 -6.91
N ALA A 199 15.97 -5.68 -7.18
CA ALA A 199 16.98 -6.03 -6.17
C ALA A 199 17.65 -4.78 -5.58
N ARG A 200 17.99 -3.79 -6.41
CA ARG A 200 18.57 -2.52 -5.98
C ARG A 200 17.58 -1.66 -5.20
N LEU A 201 16.31 -1.64 -5.60
CA LEU A 201 15.24 -0.96 -4.86
C LEU A 201 15.07 -1.57 -3.47
N LYS A 202 15.03 -2.90 -3.40
CA LYS A 202 14.98 -3.66 -2.12
C LYS A 202 16.15 -3.28 -1.20
N GLU A 203 17.36 -3.32 -1.72
CA GLU A 203 18.56 -2.97 -0.95
C GLU A 203 18.51 -1.53 -0.44
N ASN A 204 18.15 -0.59 -1.32
CA ASN A 204 18.00 0.83 -0.97
C ASN A 204 16.95 1.05 0.12
N GLN A 205 15.78 0.43 -0.02
CA GLN A 205 14.71 0.53 0.96
C GLN A 205 15.11 -0.04 2.33
N LEU A 206 15.74 -1.21 2.35
CA LEU A 206 16.23 -1.82 3.59
C LEU A 206 17.33 -1.01 4.25
N ALA A 207 18.22 -0.38 3.49
CA ALA A 207 19.25 0.52 4.00
C ALA A 207 18.59 1.77 4.64
N PHE A 208 17.65 2.40 3.95
CA PHE A 208 16.91 3.55 4.46
C PHE A 208 16.19 3.23 5.79
N TYR A 209 15.54 2.08 5.90
CA TYR A 209 14.83 1.70 7.12
C TYR A 209 15.79 1.44 8.28
N ARG A 210 16.93 0.80 8.03
CA ARG A 210 17.98 0.60 9.06
C ARG A 210 18.50 1.94 9.59
N GLU A 211 18.82 2.86 8.70
CA GLU A 211 19.28 4.20 9.10
C GLU A 211 18.21 4.98 9.89
N GLU A 212 16.95 4.87 9.51
CA GLU A 212 15.83 5.50 10.23
C GLU A 212 15.70 4.95 11.65
N GLU A 213 15.74 3.63 11.83
CA GLU A 213 15.68 2.99 13.15
C GLU A 213 16.88 3.33 14.03
N GLU A 214 18.09 3.35 13.47
CA GLU A 214 19.30 3.77 14.20
C GLU A 214 19.23 5.24 14.61
N ARG A 215 18.72 6.10 13.76
CA ARG A 215 18.51 7.52 14.07
C ARG A 215 17.49 7.71 15.19
N LYS A 216 16.36 6.98 15.14
CA LYS A 216 15.35 6.98 16.21
C LYS A 216 15.93 6.48 17.53
N ARG A 217 16.67 5.37 17.50
CA ARG A 217 17.32 4.82 18.69
C ARG A 217 18.28 5.81 19.34
N ARG A 218 19.20 6.39 18.57
CA ARG A 218 20.15 7.42 19.07
C ARG A 218 19.44 8.62 19.67
N PHE A 219 18.39 9.09 19.03
CA PHE A 219 17.58 10.20 19.53
C PHE A 219 16.96 9.89 20.91
N TRP A 220 16.37 8.71 21.08
CA TRP A 220 15.75 8.35 22.35
C TRP A 220 16.76 8.03 23.45
N GLU A 221 17.91 7.43 23.13
CA GLU A 221 18.99 7.18 24.05
C GLU A 221 19.56 8.50 24.61
N GLU A 222 19.77 9.48 23.74
CA GLU A 222 20.24 10.81 24.17
C GLU A 222 19.22 11.50 25.07
N ARG A 223 17.92 11.48 24.74
CA ARG A 223 16.89 12.01 25.61
C ARG A 223 16.86 11.33 26.98
N LYS A 224 16.99 10.03 27.03
CA LYS A 224 17.08 9.29 28.31
C LYS A 224 18.30 9.73 29.11
N ARG A 225 19.45 9.93 28.46
CA ARG A 225 20.67 10.40 29.10
C ARG A 225 20.50 11.80 29.71
N LEU A 226 19.92 12.71 28.94
CA LEU A 226 19.65 14.10 29.40
C LEU A 226 18.69 14.12 30.60
N LEU A 227 17.61 13.31 30.57
CA LEU A 227 16.64 13.25 31.67
C LEU A 227 17.25 12.65 32.95
N LYS A 228 18.09 11.61 32.85
CA LYS A 228 18.83 11.03 34.00
C LYS A 228 19.78 12.05 34.65
N GLY A 229 20.31 13.00 33.87
CA GLY A 229 21.14 14.08 34.40
C GLY A 229 20.37 15.05 35.32
N LEU A 230 19.05 15.11 35.20
CA LEU A 230 18.20 15.91 36.09
C LEU A 230 17.90 15.19 37.42
N GLU A 231 17.81 13.87 37.42
CA GLU A 231 17.53 13.05 38.62
C GLU A 231 18.71 13.00 39.59
N GLY A 232 19.96 13.31 39.13
CA GLY A 232 21.18 13.33 39.94
C GLY A 232 21.46 14.68 40.63
N LEU A 233 20.58 15.68 40.53
CA LEU A 233 20.71 17.02 41.09
C LEU A 233 19.74 17.27 42.28
N GLY A 234 19.14 16.22 42.85
CA GLY A 234 18.26 16.27 44.03
C GLY A 234 18.91 15.67 45.26
#